data_c8a3d0a7acc5652550321b064d3b102e
#
_entry.id   c8a3d0a7acc5652550321b064d3b102e
#
_cell.length_a   1.000
_cell.length_b   1.000
_cell.length_c   1.000
_cell.angle_alpha   90.00
_cell.angle_beta   90.00
_cell.angle_gamma   90.00
#
_symmetry.space_group_name_H-M   'P 1'
#
loop_
_entity.id
_entity.type
_entity.pdbx_description
1 polymer ?
#
loop_
_entity_poly.entity_id
_entity_poly.type
_entity_poly.pdbx_seq_one_letter_code
_entity_poly.pdbx_strand_id
1 'polypeptide(L)'
;MKIQIERAYIESLVSAFPDLAALQDQLRFGNRVEVLATRLSRPQLDHLVGLYAAAGTDMRGPLAQLTTLQQAINDDGVRFAPGELEQAVPAIARFLVQDALRGWLFAASVAGKPLPYVVTRLDYTPAGNDESGKVTLELKANARASLAVVTLRLSESDTVGRTVAEIFAAKGYLKETPALIAQYDASVERYFAWRSQYGAQFSGRGTGFYAEDPSASHRHTDWSRKDVVVLSASGGAARLVNDEGIITQRVTALDTPGDILGHYLGKAAKSNRYDAEDEVRDLHAELPAGLFTQLPVHAYLLMFHLDLHHYLWVHADDIEPYAYQPQLKDKLVLPEEQTDLIDILTAEMDVLMDDIVAGKSGGTTVLCAGPAGVGKTLTAEVYAEIIGRPLYRVHSGQLGLNVAAMETALKEVLTRAQRWGAVMLIDEADVYIKRREDDMTMNAVVGVFLRVLEYFNGLLFLTTNRVDDIDEAIVSRCIALIRFAPPDLEARRRIWRVMTEQFSVPADAGMIDLLADLFPAATGRDIKGLTKLVAKYCSHKQTEPTLAVWKRCSMFRGMELGAAV
;
A
#
# COMPACT_ATOMS: atom_id res chain seq x y z
N MET A 1 16.67 -12.91 -15.34
CA MET A 1 15.84 -11.78 -14.92
C MET A 1 14.55 -11.80 -15.70
N LYS A 2 13.43 -11.58 -15.04
CA LYS A 2 12.12 -11.41 -15.67
C LYS A 2 11.81 -9.91 -15.75
N ILE A 3 11.39 -9.46 -16.92
CA ILE A 3 11.00 -8.08 -17.18
C ILE A 3 9.50 -8.06 -17.39
N GLN A 4 8.80 -7.15 -16.74
CA GLN A 4 7.39 -6.92 -17.00
C GLN A 4 7.23 -5.83 -18.07
N ILE A 5 6.65 -6.18 -19.20
CA ILE A 5 6.43 -5.27 -20.33
C ILE A 5 4.93 -4.98 -20.42
N GLU A 6 4.56 -3.72 -20.53
CA GLU A 6 3.16 -3.30 -20.66
C GLU A 6 2.61 -3.58 -22.06
N ARG A 7 1.29 -3.80 -22.15
CA ARG A 7 0.57 -4.15 -23.39
C ARG A 7 0.94 -3.24 -24.57
N ALA A 8 0.93 -1.93 -24.37
CA ALA A 8 1.21 -0.96 -25.44
C ALA A 8 2.61 -1.13 -26.05
N TYR A 9 3.60 -1.50 -25.24
CA TYR A 9 4.97 -1.73 -25.70
C TYR A 9 5.16 -3.10 -26.32
N ILE A 10 4.39 -4.12 -25.90
CA ILE A 10 4.41 -5.45 -26.54
C ILE A 10 3.85 -5.38 -27.95
N GLU A 11 2.77 -4.66 -28.16
CA GLU A 11 2.19 -4.49 -29.50
C GLU A 11 3.20 -3.83 -30.48
N SER A 12 3.90 -2.79 -30.00
CA SER A 12 4.98 -2.15 -30.79
C SER A 12 6.16 -3.08 -31.02
N LEU A 13 6.59 -3.82 -29.99
CA LEU A 13 7.72 -4.75 -30.07
C LEU A 13 7.43 -5.89 -31.06
N VAL A 14 6.25 -6.49 -31.00
CA VAL A 14 5.85 -7.57 -31.93
C VAL A 14 5.66 -7.07 -33.33
N SER A 15 5.19 -5.83 -33.54
CA SER A 15 5.14 -5.22 -34.87
C SER A 15 6.52 -5.05 -35.47
N ALA A 16 7.53 -4.71 -34.67
CA ALA A 16 8.91 -4.58 -35.14
C ALA A 16 9.64 -5.94 -35.25
N PHE A 17 9.27 -6.91 -34.42
CA PHE A 17 9.92 -8.23 -34.34
C PHE A 17 8.86 -9.35 -34.29
N PRO A 18 8.43 -9.86 -35.48
CA PRO A 18 7.38 -10.87 -35.58
C PRO A 18 7.69 -12.21 -34.89
N ASP A 19 8.95 -12.53 -34.66
CA ASP A 19 9.40 -13.71 -33.89
C ASP A 19 8.92 -13.73 -32.45
N LEU A 20 8.52 -12.58 -31.92
CA LEU A 20 7.96 -12.42 -30.58
C LEU A 20 6.43 -12.50 -30.52
N ALA A 21 5.75 -12.90 -31.61
CA ALA A 21 4.28 -12.94 -31.68
C ALA A 21 3.63 -13.76 -30.54
N ALA A 22 4.30 -14.79 -30.03
CA ALA A 22 3.83 -15.60 -28.91
C ALA A 22 3.61 -14.79 -27.61
N LEU A 23 4.21 -13.60 -27.47
CA LEU A 23 3.98 -12.71 -26.34
C LEU A 23 2.58 -12.08 -26.35
N GLN A 24 1.97 -11.91 -27.52
CA GLN A 24 0.59 -11.39 -27.63
C GLN A 24 -0.44 -12.36 -27.05
N ASP A 25 -0.19 -13.67 -27.15
CA ASP A 25 -1.11 -14.67 -26.58
C ASP A 25 -1.15 -14.61 -25.06
N GLN A 26 -0.06 -14.19 -24.42
CA GLN A 26 0.01 -14.00 -22.96
C GLN A 26 -0.77 -12.77 -22.49
N LEU A 27 -1.04 -11.79 -23.39
CA LEU A 27 -1.84 -10.60 -23.08
C LEU A 27 -3.34 -10.89 -22.87
N ARG A 28 -3.81 -12.10 -23.18
CA ARG A 28 -5.21 -12.50 -22.93
C ARG A 28 -5.60 -12.45 -21.47
N PHE A 29 -4.65 -12.52 -20.56
CA PHE A 29 -4.86 -12.61 -19.12
C PHE A 29 -4.42 -11.36 -18.33
N GLY A 30 -3.99 -10.27 -19.00
CA GLY A 30 -3.56 -9.06 -18.29
C GLY A 30 -3.05 -7.94 -19.20
N ASN A 31 -2.67 -6.83 -18.56
CA ASN A 31 -2.10 -5.66 -19.24
C ASN A 31 -0.56 -5.67 -19.27
N ARG A 32 0.08 -6.70 -18.74
CA ARG A 32 1.54 -6.85 -18.69
C ARG A 32 1.91 -8.28 -19.02
N VAL A 33 3.05 -8.46 -19.65
CA VAL A 33 3.65 -9.77 -19.95
C VAL A 33 5.02 -9.85 -19.29
N GLU A 34 5.30 -10.99 -18.69
CA GLU A 34 6.59 -11.29 -18.08
C GLU A 34 7.48 -12.00 -19.11
N VAL A 35 8.58 -11.37 -19.46
CA VAL A 35 9.55 -11.88 -20.43
C VAL A 35 10.89 -12.14 -19.74
N LEU A 36 11.51 -13.29 -20.03
CA LEU A 36 12.90 -13.52 -19.61
C LEU A 36 13.84 -12.62 -20.43
N ALA A 37 14.63 -11.78 -19.78
CA ALA A 37 15.59 -10.89 -20.43
C ALA A 37 16.55 -11.62 -21.38
N THR A 38 16.93 -12.85 -21.03
CA THR A 38 17.79 -13.72 -21.85
C THR A 38 17.15 -14.20 -23.15
N ARG A 39 15.85 -13.99 -23.34
CA ARG A 39 15.13 -14.31 -24.59
C ARG A 39 15.05 -13.14 -25.55
N LEU A 40 15.42 -11.94 -25.11
CA LEU A 40 15.44 -10.76 -25.96
C LEU A 40 16.81 -10.63 -26.61
N SER A 41 16.83 -10.46 -27.91
CA SER A 41 18.04 -10.11 -28.66
C SER A 41 18.41 -8.64 -28.44
N ARG A 42 19.65 -8.28 -28.74
CA ARG A 42 20.15 -6.90 -28.63
C ARG A 42 19.25 -5.88 -29.37
N PRO A 43 18.86 -6.09 -30.65
CA PRO A 43 17.98 -5.16 -31.34
C PRO A 43 16.60 -5.03 -30.71
N GLN A 44 16.05 -6.12 -30.16
CA GLN A 44 14.76 -6.12 -29.45
C GLN A 44 14.84 -5.32 -28.15
N LEU A 45 15.94 -5.44 -27.40
CA LEU A 45 16.18 -4.68 -26.19
C LEU A 45 16.40 -3.19 -26.48
N ASP A 46 17.16 -2.86 -27.53
CA ASP A 46 17.40 -1.48 -27.99
C ASP A 46 16.08 -0.80 -28.36
N HIS A 47 15.19 -1.52 -29.05
CA HIS A 47 13.86 -1.03 -29.40
C HIS A 47 13.01 -0.76 -28.15
N LEU A 48 13.00 -1.68 -27.16
CA LEU A 48 12.30 -1.49 -25.88
C LEU A 48 12.82 -0.28 -25.11
N VAL A 49 14.13 -0.12 -25.00
CA VAL A 49 14.74 1.05 -24.35
C VAL A 49 14.27 2.34 -25.02
N GLY A 50 14.21 2.37 -26.35
CA GLY A 50 13.71 3.52 -27.12
C GLY A 50 12.24 3.85 -26.77
N LEU A 51 11.36 2.84 -26.69
CA LEU A 51 9.96 3.00 -26.36
C LEU A 51 9.77 3.55 -24.93
N TYR A 52 10.49 2.98 -23.95
CA TYR A 52 10.39 3.43 -22.56
C TYR A 52 11.03 4.81 -22.35
N ALA A 53 12.07 5.16 -23.09
CA ALA A 53 12.65 6.50 -23.05
C ALA A 53 11.67 7.57 -23.57
N ALA A 54 10.85 7.24 -24.56
CA ALA A 54 9.83 8.13 -25.12
C ALA A 54 8.60 8.30 -24.21
N ALA A 55 8.37 7.40 -23.25
CA ALA A 55 7.17 7.36 -22.40
C ALA A 55 7.18 8.36 -21.21
N GLY A 56 8.27 9.07 -20.97
CA GLY A 56 8.36 10.13 -19.95
C GLY A 56 8.68 9.65 -18.53
N THR A 57 8.33 10.47 -17.54
CA THR A 57 8.82 10.35 -16.16
C THR A 57 8.30 9.13 -15.39
N ASP A 58 7.11 8.63 -15.71
CA ASP A 58 6.48 7.53 -14.99
C ASP A 58 7.18 6.18 -15.22
N MET A 59 7.99 6.08 -16.27
CA MET A 59 8.69 4.86 -16.67
C MET A 59 10.20 4.87 -16.37
N ARG A 60 10.68 5.81 -15.53
CA ARG A 60 12.12 5.91 -15.21
C ARG A 60 12.72 4.64 -14.59
N GLY A 61 11.97 3.98 -13.69
CA GLY A 61 12.44 2.74 -13.07
C GLY A 61 12.62 1.59 -14.07
N PRO A 62 11.59 1.22 -14.84
CA PRO A 62 11.70 0.23 -15.91
C PRO A 62 12.76 0.59 -16.94
N LEU A 63 12.85 1.87 -17.33
CA LEU A 63 13.88 2.35 -18.27
C LEU A 63 15.30 2.13 -17.74
N ALA A 64 15.56 2.48 -16.47
CA ALA A 64 16.87 2.27 -15.86
C ALA A 64 17.26 0.79 -15.84
N GLN A 65 16.31 -0.11 -15.55
CA GLN A 65 16.52 -1.55 -15.61
C GLN A 65 16.84 -2.04 -17.03
N LEU A 66 16.08 -1.59 -18.01
CA LEU A 66 16.29 -1.96 -19.43
C LEU A 66 17.63 -1.42 -19.95
N THR A 67 18.00 -0.20 -19.59
CA THR A 67 19.29 0.41 -19.97
C THR A 67 20.47 -0.36 -19.35
N THR A 68 20.35 -0.74 -18.08
CA THR A 68 21.40 -1.53 -17.42
C THR A 68 21.53 -2.92 -18.04
N LEU A 69 20.42 -3.54 -18.42
CA LEU A 69 20.41 -4.81 -19.17
C LEU A 69 21.05 -4.67 -20.54
N GLN A 70 20.72 -3.61 -21.26
CA GLN A 70 21.30 -3.29 -22.57
C GLN A 70 22.83 -3.16 -22.45
N GLN A 71 23.30 -2.45 -21.43
CA GLN A 71 24.74 -2.33 -21.15
C GLN A 71 25.37 -3.69 -20.80
N ALA A 72 24.68 -4.51 -19.99
CA ALA A 72 25.17 -5.83 -19.62
C ALA A 72 25.27 -6.79 -20.82
N ILE A 73 24.30 -6.75 -21.75
CA ILE A 73 24.31 -7.57 -22.97
C ILE A 73 25.30 -7.04 -24.01
N ASN A 74 25.59 -5.73 -23.95
CA ASN A 74 26.54 -5.08 -24.84
C ASN A 74 27.99 -5.16 -24.33
N ASP A 75 28.21 -5.72 -23.13
CA ASP A 75 29.54 -5.91 -22.57
C ASP A 75 30.33 -6.97 -23.37
N ASP A 76 31.40 -6.53 -24.04
CA ASP A 76 32.35 -7.38 -24.76
C ASP A 76 33.34 -8.08 -23.80
N GLY A 77 32.98 -8.23 -22.54
CA GLY A 77 33.76 -8.86 -21.50
C GLY A 77 34.19 -10.30 -21.83
N VAL A 78 35.23 -10.76 -21.15
CA VAL A 78 35.75 -12.12 -21.30
C VAL A 78 34.70 -13.15 -20.85
N ARG A 79 34.49 -14.16 -21.68
CA ARG A 79 33.58 -15.29 -21.40
C ARG A 79 34.36 -16.44 -20.80
N PHE A 80 33.79 -17.04 -19.75
CA PHE A 80 34.44 -18.16 -19.06
C PHE A 80 34.37 -19.47 -19.88
N ALA A 81 35.49 -20.18 -19.94
CA ALA A 81 35.56 -21.52 -20.46
C ALA A 81 35.22 -22.58 -19.39
N PRO A 82 34.92 -23.83 -19.78
CA PRO A 82 34.79 -24.94 -18.81
C PRO A 82 36.06 -25.08 -17.96
N GLY A 83 35.88 -25.27 -16.65
CA GLY A 83 36.98 -25.38 -15.69
C GLY A 83 37.50 -24.07 -15.13
N GLU A 84 37.01 -22.91 -15.58
CA GLU A 84 37.47 -21.59 -15.15
C GLU A 84 36.62 -20.96 -14.03
N LEU A 85 35.84 -21.74 -13.31
CA LEU A 85 34.92 -21.23 -12.29
C LEU A 85 35.63 -20.40 -11.19
N GLU A 86 36.85 -20.80 -10.81
CA GLU A 86 37.63 -20.05 -9.82
C GLU A 86 38.02 -18.66 -10.32
N GLN A 87 38.31 -18.50 -11.60
CA GLN A 87 38.66 -17.22 -12.22
C GLN A 87 37.48 -16.24 -12.22
N ALA A 88 36.28 -16.70 -11.99
CA ALA A 88 35.13 -15.86 -11.82
C ALA A 88 35.24 -14.93 -10.60
N VAL A 89 36.00 -15.30 -9.54
CA VAL A 89 36.16 -14.47 -8.34
C VAL A 89 36.89 -13.16 -8.65
N PRO A 90 38.14 -13.16 -9.18
CA PRO A 90 38.81 -11.91 -9.54
C PRO A 90 38.08 -11.14 -10.64
N ALA A 91 37.45 -11.81 -11.59
CA ALA A 91 36.66 -11.15 -12.63
C ALA A 91 35.43 -10.42 -12.06
N ILE A 92 34.70 -11.04 -11.13
CA ILE A 92 33.58 -10.42 -10.41
C ILE A 92 34.07 -9.25 -9.56
N ALA A 93 35.20 -9.40 -8.84
CA ALA A 93 35.76 -8.33 -8.03
C ALA A 93 36.09 -7.11 -8.91
N ARG A 94 36.78 -7.32 -10.03
CA ARG A 94 37.07 -6.25 -11.01
C ARG A 94 35.80 -5.60 -11.56
N PHE A 95 34.80 -6.39 -11.92
CA PHE A 95 33.51 -5.91 -12.40
C PHE A 95 32.80 -5.02 -11.36
N LEU A 96 32.81 -5.42 -10.09
CA LEU A 96 32.18 -4.67 -9.01
C LEU A 96 32.86 -3.34 -8.71
N VAL A 97 34.19 -3.26 -8.92
CA VAL A 97 34.98 -2.04 -8.63
C VAL A 97 35.02 -1.08 -9.83
N GLN A 98 35.07 -1.62 -11.05
CA GLN A 98 35.17 -0.79 -12.25
C GLN A 98 33.98 0.16 -12.36
N ASP A 99 34.22 1.46 -12.48
CA ASP A 99 33.21 2.53 -12.55
C ASP A 99 32.16 2.48 -11.41
N ALA A 100 32.56 1.95 -10.27
CA ALA A 100 31.66 1.82 -9.12
C ALA A 100 31.44 3.16 -8.41
N LEU A 101 30.20 3.38 -7.95
CA LEU A 101 29.78 4.54 -7.16
C LEU A 101 29.71 4.22 -5.67
N ARG A 102 29.12 3.09 -5.31
CA ARG A 102 28.94 2.61 -3.93
C ARG A 102 29.31 1.13 -3.75
N GLY A 103 29.46 0.40 -4.86
CA GLY A 103 29.73 -1.05 -4.86
C GLY A 103 28.45 -1.88 -4.66
N TRP A 104 27.33 -1.43 -5.19
CA TRP A 104 26.04 -2.10 -5.02
C TRP A 104 25.59 -2.88 -6.24
N LEU A 105 24.85 -3.94 -5.97
CA LEU A 105 24.05 -4.68 -6.95
C LEU A 105 22.57 -4.43 -6.68
N PHE A 106 21.80 -4.23 -7.74
CA PHE A 106 20.37 -4.02 -7.67
C PHE A 106 19.61 -5.28 -8.09
N ALA A 107 18.82 -5.85 -7.19
CA ALA A 107 17.91 -6.93 -7.54
C ALA A 107 16.66 -6.37 -8.22
N ALA A 108 16.21 -7.00 -9.31
CA ALA A 108 14.90 -6.74 -9.87
C ALA A 108 13.82 -7.23 -8.89
N SER A 109 12.96 -6.34 -8.41
CA SER A 109 11.85 -6.73 -7.55
C SER A 109 10.62 -7.14 -8.37
N VAL A 110 9.79 -8.01 -7.78
CA VAL A 110 8.50 -8.41 -8.40
C VAL A 110 7.57 -7.21 -8.61
N ALA A 111 7.69 -6.19 -7.77
CA ALA A 111 6.90 -4.95 -7.86
C ALA A 111 7.52 -3.88 -8.78
N GLY A 112 8.57 -4.23 -9.56
CA GLY A 112 9.21 -3.31 -10.51
C GLY A 112 10.13 -2.26 -9.88
N LYS A 113 10.38 -2.31 -8.57
CA LYS A 113 11.32 -1.42 -7.88
C LYS A 113 12.66 -2.12 -7.70
N PRO A 114 13.76 -1.58 -8.22
CA PRO A 114 15.08 -2.16 -8.03
C PRO A 114 15.52 -2.04 -6.56
N LEU A 115 15.95 -3.16 -5.97
CA LEU A 115 16.36 -3.22 -4.57
C LEU A 115 17.88 -3.32 -4.48
N PRO A 116 18.56 -2.35 -3.86
CA PRO A 116 20.01 -2.37 -3.73
C PRO A 116 20.48 -3.32 -2.63
N TYR A 117 21.63 -3.93 -2.88
CA TYR A 117 22.36 -4.76 -1.94
C TYR A 117 23.85 -4.44 -2.03
N VAL A 118 24.54 -4.41 -0.91
CA VAL A 118 25.99 -4.37 -0.87
C VAL A 118 26.54 -5.79 -0.83
N VAL A 119 27.60 -6.03 -1.61
CA VAL A 119 28.33 -7.30 -1.55
C VAL A 119 29.22 -7.31 -0.32
N THR A 120 29.04 -8.30 0.56
CA THR A 120 29.82 -8.42 1.82
C THR A 120 30.76 -9.62 1.83
N ARG A 121 30.60 -10.55 0.88
CA ARG A 121 31.44 -11.72 0.75
C ARG A 121 31.49 -12.20 -0.70
N LEU A 122 32.66 -12.57 -1.16
CA LEU A 122 32.91 -13.24 -2.42
C LEU A 122 33.93 -14.34 -2.20
N ASP A 123 33.57 -15.61 -2.49
CA ASP A 123 34.38 -16.77 -2.15
C ASP A 123 34.21 -17.89 -3.18
N TYR A 124 35.27 -18.69 -3.37
CA TYR A 124 35.25 -19.91 -4.16
C TYR A 124 35.38 -21.15 -3.28
N THR A 125 34.55 -22.12 -3.49
CA THR A 125 34.65 -23.45 -2.87
C THR A 125 34.95 -24.45 -3.99
N PRO A 126 36.10 -25.16 -3.97
CA PRO A 126 36.43 -26.14 -4.97
C PRO A 126 35.48 -27.36 -4.91
N ALA A 127 35.43 -28.14 -5.98
CA ALA A 127 34.69 -29.38 -6.01
C ALA A 127 35.22 -30.35 -4.97
N GLY A 128 34.32 -30.99 -4.22
CA GLY A 128 34.62 -32.06 -3.25
C GLY A 128 34.11 -33.41 -3.75
N ASN A 129 34.15 -34.45 -2.89
CA ASN A 129 33.75 -35.79 -3.28
C ASN A 129 32.27 -35.91 -3.68
N ASP A 130 31.39 -35.06 -3.09
CA ASP A 130 29.93 -35.10 -3.32
C ASP A 130 29.34 -33.75 -3.79
N GLU A 131 30.15 -32.67 -3.88
CA GLU A 131 29.70 -31.36 -4.28
C GLU A 131 30.51 -30.77 -5.45
N SER A 132 29.83 -30.20 -6.42
CA SER A 132 30.48 -29.42 -7.50
C SER A 132 31.05 -28.10 -6.95
N GLY A 133 32.12 -27.60 -7.58
CA GLY A 133 32.68 -26.29 -7.28
C GLY A 133 31.64 -25.17 -7.37
N LYS A 134 31.75 -24.16 -6.51
CA LYS A 134 30.83 -23.03 -6.47
C LYS A 134 31.50 -21.72 -6.08
N VAL A 135 31.09 -20.64 -6.70
CA VAL A 135 31.38 -19.28 -6.24
C VAL A 135 30.17 -18.79 -5.43
N THR A 136 30.45 -18.25 -4.25
CA THR A 136 29.43 -17.78 -3.32
C THR A 136 29.60 -16.28 -3.09
N LEU A 137 28.54 -15.52 -3.35
CA LEU A 137 28.44 -14.12 -2.97
C LEU A 137 27.40 -13.98 -1.85
N GLU A 138 27.73 -13.18 -0.85
CA GLU A 138 26.79 -12.74 0.16
C GLU A 138 26.44 -11.29 -0.06
N LEU A 139 25.15 -10.97 -0.13
CA LEU A 139 24.58 -9.66 -0.35
C LEU A 139 23.79 -9.26 0.89
N LYS A 140 23.98 -8.02 1.36
CA LYS A 140 23.23 -7.49 2.52
C LYS A 140 22.55 -6.19 2.19
N ALA A 141 21.38 -5.99 2.80
CA ALA A 141 20.66 -4.73 2.81
C ALA A 141 19.88 -4.57 4.12
N ASN A 142 19.52 -3.36 4.44
CA ASN A 142 18.67 -3.06 5.57
C ASN A 142 17.20 -3.14 5.11
N ALA A 143 16.52 -4.21 5.49
CA ALA A 143 15.14 -4.43 5.14
C ALA A 143 14.29 -4.41 6.42
N ARG A 144 13.46 -3.39 6.56
CA ARG A 144 12.56 -3.27 7.71
C ARG A 144 13.36 -3.14 9.03
N ALA A 145 13.03 -3.99 10.01
CA ALA A 145 13.70 -4.09 11.30
C ALA A 145 14.82 -5.15 11.34
N SER A 146 15.23 -5.67 10.19
CA SER A 146 16.23 -6.74 10.10
C SER A 146 17.10 -6.60 8.85
N LEU A 147 18.24 -7.28 8.86
CA LEU A 147 19.07 -7.41 7.67
C LEU A 147 18.43 -8.39 6.68
N ALA A 148 18.32 -7.95 5.43
CA ALA A 148 18.11 -8.87 4.32
C ALA A 148 19.48 -9.44 3.91
N VAL A 149 19.63 -10.75 4.03
CA VAL A 149 20.83 -11.46 3.60
C VAL A 149 20.46 -12.38 2.47
N VAL A 150 21.10 -12.22 1.33
CA VAL A 150 20.91 -13.07 0.15
C VAL A 150 22.24 -13.74 -0.18
N THR A 151 22.21 -15.03 -0.41
CA THR A 151 23.37 -15.82 -0.84
C THR A 151 23.19 -16.25 -2.30
N LEU A 152 23.99 -15.67 -3.19
CA LEU A 152 24.07 -16.13 -4.58
C LEU A 152 25.11 -17.23 -4.69
N ARG A 153 24.74 -18.32 -5.35
CA ARG A 153 25.64 -19.42 -5.68
C ARG A 153 25.75 -19.52 -7.18
N LEU A 154 26.97 -19.49 -7.68
CA LEU A 154 27.29 -19.65 -9.09
C LEU A 154 28.00 -20.99 -9.26
N SER A 155 27.48 -21.80 -10.15
CA SER A 155 28.06 -23.06 -10.59
C SER A 155 28.74 -22.87 -11.94
N GLU A 156 29.45 -23.87 -12.40
CA GLU A 156 30.08 -23.87 -13.73
C GLU A 156 29.02 -23.68 -14.84
N SER A 157 27.84 -24.26 -14.72
CA SER A 157 26.73 -24.07 -15.67
C SER A 157 26.18 -22.64 -15.72
N ASP A 158 26.41 -21.86 -14.66
CA ASP A 158 26.02 -20.45 -14.63
C ASP A 158 27.04 -19.55 -15.33
N THR A 159 28.30 -19.95 -15.38
CA THR A 159 29.43 -19.12 -15.81
C THR A 159 29.87 -19.40 -17.25
N VAL A 160 29.90 -20.68 -17.67
CA VAL A 160 30.43 -21.06 -18.99
C VAL A 160 29.71 -20.33 -20.13
N GLY A 161 30.52 -19.74 -21.02
CA GLY A 161 30.06 -19.00 -22.19
C GLY A 161 29.44 -17.63 -21.90
N ARG A 162 29.50 -17.15 -20.66
CA ARG A 162 28.89 -15.88 -20.23
C ARG A 162 29.93 -14.91 -19.71
N THR A 163 29.66 -13.61 -19.86
CA THR A 163 30.38 -12.54 -19.16
C THR A 163 29.86 -12.40 -17.72
N VAL A 164 30.59 -11.66 -16.88
CA VAL A 164 30.16 -11.40 -15.49
C VAL A 164 28.81 -10.67 -15.45
N ALA A 165 28.61 -9.69 -16.33
CA ALA A 165 27.36 -8.96 -16.42
C ALA A 165 26.18 -9.86 -16.80
N GLU A 166 26.37 -10.76 -17.78
CA GLU A 166 25.35 -11.75 -18.19
C GLU A 166 25.03 -12.74 -17.05
N ILE A 167 26.03 -13.14 -16.24
CA ILE A 167 25.83 -14.00 -15.08
C ILE A 167 24.93 -13.32 -14.05
N PHE A 168 25.24 -12.08 -13.68
CA PHE A 168 24.40 -11.34 -12.75
C PHE A 168 23.01 -11.08 -13.30
N ALA A 169 22.89 -10.68 -14.56
CA ALA A 169 21.59 -10.49 -15.21
C ALA A 169 20.75 -11.77 -15.20
N ALA A 170 21.37 -12.94 -15.45
CA ALA A 170 20.68 -14.23 -15.39
C ALA A 170 20.18 -14.56 -13.96
N LYS A 171 20.92 -14.14 -12.93
CA LYS A 171 20.51 -14.29 -11.53
C LYS A 171 19.54 -13.21 -11.05
N GLY A 172 19.20 -12.22 -11.91
CA GLY A 172 18.26 -11.14 -11.59
C GLY A 172 18.90 -9.94 -10.91
N TYR A 173 20.20 -9.78 -11.02
CA TYR A 173 20.94 -8.65 -10.47
C TYR A 173 21.56 -7.79 -11.56
N LEU A 174 21.59 -6.49 -11.29
CA LEU A 174 22.16 -5.49 -12.17
C LEU A 174 23.24 -4.71 -11.39
N LYS A 175 24.31 -4.34 -12.07
CA LYS A 175 25.29 -3.42 -11.51
C LYS A 175 24.66 -2.04 -11.32
N GLU A 176 25.10 -1.31 -10.32
CA GLU A 176 24.71 0.08 -10.11
C GLU A 176 25.02 0.97 -11.31
N THR A 177 24.16 1.94 -11.54
CA THR A 177 24.37 3.02 -12.50
C THR A 177 24.05 4.36 -11.83
N PRO A 178 24.55 5.50 -12.35
CA PRO A 178 24.18 6.81 -11.82
C PRO A 178 22.67 7.03 -11.73
N ALA A 179 21.92 6.50 -12.71
CA ALA A 179 20.46 6.60 -12.75
C ALA A 179 19.79 5.78 -11.62
N LEU A 180 20.25 4.54 -11.39
CA LEU A 180 19.75 3.69 -10.30
C LEU A 180 20.07 4.29 -8.93
N ILE A 181 21.27 4.82 -8.74
CA ILE A 181 21.66 5.48 -7.50
C ILE A 181 20.84 6.74 -7.25
N ALA A 182 20.64 7.60 -8.26
CA ALA A 182 19.81 8.80 -8.13
C ALA A 182 18.34 8.45 -7.82
N GLN A 183 17.80 7.42 -8.45
CA GLN A 183 16.46 6.94 -8.14
C GLN A 183 16.37 6.43 -6.70
N TYR A 184 17.34 5.64 -6.27
CA TYR A 184 17.45 5.13 -4.91
C TYR A 184 17.50 6.26 -3.89
N ASP A 185 18.37 7.25 -4.09
CA ASP A 185 18.53 8.38 -3.16
C ASP A 185 17.22 9.14 -2.98
N ALA A 186 16.51 9.41 -4.08
CA ALA A 186 15.21 10.06 -4.04
C ALA A 186 14.15 9.21 -3.30
N SER A 187 14.18 7.88 -3.48
CA SER A 187 13.25 6.96 -2.79
C SER A 187 13.54 6.88 -1.30
N VAL A 188 14.81 6.85 -0.91
CA VAL A 188 15.24 6.80 0.50
C VAL A 188 14.96 8.12 1.22
N GLU A 189 15.13 9.25 0.56
CA GLU A 189 14.75 10.55 1.11
C GLU A 189 13.26 10.58 1.45
N ARG A 190 12.39 10.15 0.52
CA ARG A 190 10.95 10.01 0.77
C ARG A 190 10.67 8.99 1.89
N TYR A 191 11.36 7.84 1.89
CA TYR A 191 11.19 6.83 2.93
C TYR A 191 11.39 7.42 4.33
N PHE A 192 12.46 8.16 4.57
CA PHE A 192 12.71 8.78 5.87
C PHE A 192 11.72 9.90 6.19
N ALA A 193 11.33 10.69 5.20
CA ALA A 193 10.33 11.73 5.36
C ALA A 193 8.95 11.14 5.72
N TRP A 194 8.51 10.09 5.04
CA TRP A 194 7.24 9.43 5.33
C TRP A 194 7.28 8.61 6.63
N ARG A 195 8.38 7.94 6.91
CA ARG A 195 8.56 7.15 8.13
C ARG A 195 8.42 7.99 9.39
N SER A 196 8.88 9.23 9.38
CA SER A 196 8.77 10.15 10.52
C SER A 196 7.31 10.54 10.85
N GLN A 197 6.37 10.34 9.92
CA GLN A 197 4.96 10.70 10.05
C GLN A 197 4.12 9.51 10.51
N TYR A 198 4.42 9.00 11.69
CA TYR A 198 3.67 7.89 12.30
C TYR A 198 2.21 8.24 12.51
N GLY A 199 1.29 7.33 12.20
CA GLY A 199 -0.15 7.53 12.30
C GLY A 199 -0.75 8.41 11.20
N ALA A 200 0.06 9.07 10.36
CA ALA A 200 -0.45 9.87 9.26
C ALA A 200 -1.07 9.01 8.15
N GLN A 201 -2.09 9.56 7.50
CA GLN A 201 -2.75 8.94 6.37
C GLN A 201 -2.05 9.29 5.06
N PHE A 202 -1.96 8.29 4.19
CA PHE A 202 -1.39 8.39 2.85
C PHE A 202 -2.37 7.88 1.80
N SER A 203 -2.23 8.40 0.59
CA SER A 203 -2.84 7.87 -0.62
C SER A 203 -1.84 6.96 -1.31
N GLY A 204 -2.21 5.71 -1.60
CA GLY A 204 -1.33 4.74 -2.27
C GLY A 204 -1.85 4.32 -3.63
N ARG A 205 -0.93 4.14 -4.59
CA ARG A 205 -1.21 3.61 -5.92
C ARG A 205 -0.16 2.56 -6.29
N GLY A 206 -0.49 1.69 -7.25
CA GLY A 206 0.43 0.64 -7.68
C GLY A 206 0.27 -0.64 -6.87
N THR A 207 1.37 -1.20 -6.38
CA THR A 207 1.41 -2.51 -5.72
C THR A 207 2.14 -2.45 -4.39
N GLY A 208 1.73 -3.32 -3.48
CA GLY A 208 2.41 -3.58 -2.22
C GLY A 208 2.59 -5.07 -1.98
N PHE A 209 3.17 -5.44 -0.85
CA PHE A 209 3.27 -6.82 -0.40
C PHE A 209 2.49 -7.00 0.89
N TYR A 210 1.78 -8.12 1.04
CA TYR A 210 1.18 -8.46 2.34
C TYR A 210 2.27 -8.52 3.41
N ALA A 211 2.04 -7.77 4.49
CA ALA A 211 2.87 -7.89 5.67
C ALA A 211 2.33 -9.05 6.51
N GLU A 212 3.26 -9.87 7.00
CA GLU A 212 2.92 -10.86 8.00
C GLU A 212 2.53 -10.15 9.29
N ASP A 213 1.67 -10.78 10.08
CA ASP A 213 1.35 -10.28 11.42
C ASP A 213 2.65 -9.98 12.18
N PRO A 214 2.79 -8.78 12.78
CA PRO A 214 3.96 -8.44 13.59
C PRO A 214 4.24 -9.44 14.72
N SER A 215 3.22 -10.16 15.19
CA SER A 215 3.33 -11.22 16.20
C SER A 215 3.75 -12.59 15.61
N ALA A 216 3.70 -12.77 14.30
CA ALA A 216 4.04 -14.05 13.67
C ALA A 216 5.53 -14.40 13.86
N SER A 217 5.79 -15.66 14.17
CA SER A 217 7.13 -16.20 14.41
C SER A 217 8.00 -16.29 13.15
N HIS A 218 7.37 -16.35 11.97
CA HIS A 218 8.05 -16.48 10.68
C HIS A 218 7.88 -15.23 9.83
N ARG A 219 8.97 -14.49 9.65
CA ARG A 219 9.00 -13.27 8.83
C ARG A 219 9.94 -13.48 7.66
N HIS A 220 9.41 -13.54 6.45
CA HIS A 220 10.24 -13.56 5.26
C HIS A 220 10.84 -12.16 5.01
N THR A 221 12.15 -12.08 4.97
CA THR A 221 12.88 -10.87 4.56
C THR A 221 13.02 -10.78 3.05
N ASP A 222 12.80 -11.89 2.36
CA ASP A 222 12.86 -11.99 0.90
C ASP A 222 11.53 -11.54 0.28
N TRP A 223 11.56 -10.42 -0.42
CA TRP A 223 10.40 -9.84 -1.09
C TRP A 223 9.82 -10.75 -2.18
N SER A 224 10.63 -11.61 -2.79
CA SER A 224 10.16 -12.54 -3.83
C SER A 224 9.20 -13.62 -3.31
N ARG A 225 9.17 -13.83 -2.00
CA ARG A 225 8.31 -14.82 -1.33
C ARG A 225 7.02 -14.23 -0.77
N LYS A 226 6.82 -12.92 -0.93
CA LYS A 226 5.62 -12.23 -0.44
C LYS A 226 4.58 -12.11 -1.54
N ASP A 227 3.32 -12.28 -1.16
CA ASP A 227 2.20 -12.08 -2.06
C ASP A 227 2.05 -10.60 -2.41
N VAL A 228 1.88 -10.33 -3.70
CA VAL A 228 1.68 -8.98 -4.23
C VAL A 228 0.22 -8.60 -4.13
N VAL A 229 -0.04 -7.39 -3.69
CA VAL A 229 -1.37 -6.79 -3.60
C VAL A 229 -1.45 -5.56 -4.48
N VAL A 230 -2.50 -5.44 -5.27
CA VAL A 230 -2.83 -4.20 -5.96
C VAL A 230 -3.49 -3.26 -4.95
N LEU A 231 -2.89 -2.09 -4.71
CA LEU A 231 -3.34 -1.16 -3.68
C LEU A 231 -4.74 -0.62 -3.95
N SER A 232 -5.08 -0.38 -5.22
CA SER A 232 -6.40 0.09 -5.61
C SER A 232 -6.89 -0.60 -6.86
N ALA A 233 -7.91 -1.42 -6.73
CA ALA A 233 -8.55 -2.12 -7.85
C ALA A 233 -9.56 -1.26 -8.63
N SER A 234 -10.02 -0.12 -8.07
CA SER A 234 -11.15 0.66 -8.59
C SER A 234 -10.77 1.97 -9.28
N GLY A 235 -9.49 2.16 -9.61
CA GLY A 235 -8.99 3.39 -10.25
C GLY A 235 -8.81 4.60 -9.33
N GLY A 236 -9.18 4.50 -8.06
CA GLY A 236 -8.86 5.47 -7.00
C GLY A 236 -7.50 5.18 -6.34
N ALA A 237 -7.12 5.99 -5.36
CA ALA A 237 -6.00 5.71 -4.48
C ALA A 237 -6.46 4.92 -3.25
N ALA A 238 -5.63 4.00 -2.78
CA ALA A 238 -5.85 3.31 -1.51
C ALA A 238 -5.62 4.26 -0.33
N ARG A 239 -6.39 4.11 0.73
CA ARG A 239 -6.20 4.85 1.98
C ARG A 239 -5.35 4.01 2.93
N LEU A 240 -4.18 4.51 3.25
CA LEU A 240 -3.15 3.83 4.02
C LEU A 240 -2.78 4.66 5.24
N VAL A 241 -2.48 4.02 6.37
CA VAL A 241 -1.93 4.69 7.55
C VAL A 241 -0.55 4.15 7.85
N ASN A 242 0.40 5.05 8.10
CA ASN A 242 1.76 4.67 8.47
C ASN A 242 1.77 4.10 9.90
N ASP A 243 2.10 2.82 10.01
CA ASP A 243 2.23 2.11 11.30
C ASP A 243 3.66 1.56 11.54
N GLU A 244 4.65 2.17 10.91
CA GLU A 244 6.06 1.78 11.00
C GLU A 244 6.59 1.78 12.45
N GLY A 245 5.99 2.58 13.32
CA GLY A 245 6.36 2.71 14.74
C GLY A 245 6.30 1.42 15.55
N ILE A 246 5.48 0.44 15.14
CA ILE A 246 5.42 -0.87 15.82
C ILE A 246 6.75 -1.63 15.73
N ILE A 247 7.50 -1.42 14.65
CA ILE A 247 8.73 -2.15 14.35
C ILE A 247 9.95 -1.43 14.90
N THR A 248 9.86 -0.13 15.13
CA THR A 248 11.00 0.72 15.60
C THR A 248 11.50 0.37 17.00
N GLN A 249 10.77 -0.40 17.79
CA GLN A 249 11.20 -0.85 19.12
C GLN A 249 12.29 -1.93 19.08
N ARG A 250 12.58 -2.51 17.90
CA ARG A 250 13.67 -3.46 17.71
C ARG A 250 14.89 -2.74 17.17
N VAL A 251 15.94 -2.71 17.95
CA VAL A 251 17.24 -2.19 17.50
C VAL A 251 17.70 -3.03 16.30
N THR A 252 17.80 -2.40 15.14
CA THR A 252 18.43 -3.02 13.98
C THR A 252 19.93 -2.89 14.14
N ALA A 253 20.61 -4.00 14.36
CA ALA A 253 22.06 -4.01 14.33
C ALA A 253 22.49 -3.74 12.88
N LEU A 254 23.21 -2.65 12.66
CA LEU A 254 23.88 -2.37 11.41
C LEU A 254 25.23 -3.08 11.48
N ASP A 255 25.34 -4.23 10.81
CA ASP A 255 26.66 -4.83 10.61
C ASP A 255 27.46 -3.95 9.66
N THR A 256 28.69 -3.71 10.00
CA THR A 256 29.64 -3.10 9.06
C THR A 256 29.88 -4.08 7.93
N PRO A 257 29.75 -3.69 6.65
CA PRO A 257 30.13 -4.56 5.55
C PRO A 257 31.58 -5.00 5.71
N GLY A 258 31.77 -6.31 5.78
CA GLY A 258 33.11 -6.86 5.89
C GLY A 258 33.90 -6.71 4.59
N ASP A 259 35.14 -7.06 4.64
CA ASP A 259 35.99 -7.18 3.46
C ASP A 259 35.41 -8.26 2.52
N ILE A 260 34.96 -7.84 1.32
CA ILE A 260 34.30 -8.73 0.36
C ILE A 260 35.18 -9.88 -0.12
N LEU A 261 36.47 -9.69 -0.05
CA LEU A 261 37.47 -10.67 -0.52
C LEU A 261 38.19 -11.40 0.62
N GLY A 262 38.01 -10.97 1.88
CA GLY A 262 38.79 -11.49 3.01
C GLY A 262 38.72 -13.02 3.16
N HIS A 263 37.56 -13.59 2.88
CA HIS A 263 37.39 -15.04 2.96
C HIS A 263 38.09 -15.79 1.81
N TYR A 264 38.08 -15.24 0.60
CA TYR A 264 38.80 -15.77 -0.55
C TYR A 264 40.31 -15.68 -0.33
N LEU A 265 40.83 -14.51 0.06
CA LEU A 265 42.23 -14.31 0.39
C LEU A 265 42.72 -15.29 1.46
N GLY A 266 41.95 -15.48 2.51
CA GLY A 266 42.30 -16.44 3.57
C GLY A 266 42.38 -17.89 3.08
N LYS A 267 41.61 -18.29 2.07
CA LYS A 267 41.74 -19.61 1.44
C LYS A 267 42.85 -19.69 0.43
N ALA A 268 43.06 -18.64 -0.39
CA ALA A 268 44.12 -18.59 -1.35
C ALA A 268 45.49 -18.69 -0.66
N ALA A 269 45.69 -17.96 0.43
CA ALA A 269 46.89 -18.06 1.27
C ALA A 269 47.14 -19.47 1.81
N LYS A 270 46.08 -20.18 2.23
CA LYS A 270 46.18 -21.59 2.69
C LYS A 270 46.50 -22.58 1.58
N SER A 271 46.12 -22.28 0.35
CA SER A 271 46.29 -23.18 -0.81
C SER A 271 47.57 -22.95 -1.61
N ASN A 272 48.45 -22.00 -1.20
CA ASN A 272 49.68 -21.62 -1.89
C ASN A 272 49.49 -21.16 -3.36
N ARG A 273 48.37 -20.51 -3.66
CA ARG A 273 48.06 -20.01 -5.02
C ARG A 273 48.41 -18.53 -5.13
N TYR A 274 49.68 -18.25 -5.35
CA TYR A 274 50.25 -16.89 -5.33
C TYR A 274 49.63 -15.96 -6.39
N ASP A 275 49.45 -16.43 -7.60
CA ASP A 275 49.01 -15.56 -8.70
C ASP A 275 47.59 -14.96 -8.49
N ALA A 276 46.60 -15.78 -8.11
CA ALA A 276 45.27 -15.31 -7.83
C ALA A 276 45.20 -14.46 -6.55
N GLU A 277 46.04 -14.75 -5.57
CA GLU A 277 46.14 -13.99 -4.33
C GLU A 277 46.69 -12.59 -4.58
N ASP A 278 47.73 -12.48 -5.41
CA ASP A 278 48.34 -11.19 -5.76
C ASP A 278 47.37 -10.32 -6.56
N GLU A 279 46.67 -10.87 -7.56
CA GLU A 279 45.68 -10.13 -8.35
C GLU A 279 44.55 -9.59 -7.48
N VAL A 280 44.03 -10.39 -6.57
CA VAL A 280 42.93 -9.97 -5.67
C VAL A 280 43.45 -8.96 -4.61
N ARG A 281 44.67 -9.11 -4.14
CA ARG A 281 45.29 -8.16 -3.22
C ARG A 281 45.50 -6.80 -3.87
N ASP A 282 45.97 -6.77 -5.11
CA ASP A 282 46.14 -5.54 -5.89
C ASP A 282 44.79 -4.84 -6.12
N LEU A 283 43.76 -5.60 -6.51
CA LEU A 283 42.40 -5.07 -6.62
C LEU A 283 41.87 -4.51 -5.29
N HIS A 284 42.18 -5.16 -4.18
CA HIS A 284 41.75 -4.70 -2.86
C HIS A 284 42.50 -3.41 -2.43
N ALA A 285 43.77 -3.29 -2.76
CA ALA A 285 44.56 -2.09 -2.49
C ALA A 285 44.12 -0.88 -3.35
N GLU A 286 43.58 -1.13 -4.53
CA GLU A 286 43.08 -0.11 -5.45
C GLU A 286 41.60 0.28 -5.18
N LEU A 287 40.92 -0.34 -4.19
CA LEU A 287 39.55 -0.01 -3.87
C LEU A 287 39.39 1.48 -3.51
N PRO A 288 38.57 2.24 -4.26
CA PRO A 288 38.28 3.62 -3.90
C PRO A 288 37.67 3.70 -2.49
N ALA A 289 38.08 4.71 -1.75
CA ALA A 289 37.56 4.96 -0.41
C ALA A 289 36.03 5.14 -0.47
N GLY A 290 35.30 4.42 0.40
CA GLY A 290 33.84 4.52 0.51
C GLY A 290 33.05 3.46 -0.25
N LEU A 291 33.67 2.66 -1.14
CA LEU A 291 32.98 1.52 -1.74
C LEU A 291 32.72 0.42 -0.69
N PHE A 292 31.56 -0.25 -0.82
CA PHE A 292 31.13 -1.35 0.04
C PHE A 292 30.98 -1.00 1.54
N THR A 293 30.99 0.30 1.90
CA THR A 293 30.94 0.76 3.29
C THR A 293 29.54 1.08 3.78
N GLN A 294 28.54 1.13 2.89
CA GLN A 294 27.18 1.53 3.22
C GLN A 294 26.21 0.38 2.97
N LEU A 295 25.40 0.08 3.98
CA LEU A 295 24.26 -0.80 3.86
C LEU A 295 23.07 -0.04 3.24
N PRO A 296 22.61 -0.41 2.03
CA PRO A 296 21.43 0.22 1.46
C PRO A 296 20.17 -0.14 2.23
N VAL A 297 19.19 0.76 2.21
CA VAL A 297 17.88 0.58 2.83
C VAL A 297 16.86 0.24 1.76
N HIS A 298 16.01 -0.76 2.01
CA HIS A 298 14.84 -1.00 1.17
C HIS A 298 13.71 -0.05 1.60
N ALA A 299 13.32 0.85 0.70
CA ALA A 299 12.39 1.95 1.00
C ALA A 299 10.91 1.49 1.07
N TYR A 300 10.63 0.41 1.81
CA TYR A 300 9.29 -0.10 2.07
C TYR A 300 8.84 0.25 3.48
N LEU A 301 7.67 0.90 3.59
CA LEU A 301 7.03 1.24 4.86
C LEU A 301 5.95 0.23 5.21
N LEU A 302 5.78 -0.03 6.50
CA LEU A 302 4.65 -0.79 7.01
C LEU A 302 3.43 0.11 7.06
N MET A 303 2.47 -0.17 6.20
CA MET A 303 1.24 0.58 6.07
C MET A 303 0.04 -0.29 6.43
N PHE A 304 -0.95 0.28 7.09
CA PHE A 304 -2.24 -0.38 7.28
C PHE A 304 -3.25 0.11 6.25
N HIS A 305 -3.83 -0.80 5.49
CA HIS A 305 -4.84 -0.49 4.49
C HIS A 305 -6.21 -0.37 5.15
N LEU A 306 -6.79 0.83 5.18
CA LEU A 306 -8.03 1.13 5.89
C LEU A 306 -9.26 0.37 5.36
N ASP A 307 -9.29 0.07 4.05
CA ASP A 307 -10.45 -0.63 3.46
C ASP A 307 -10.28 -2.16 3.48
N LEU A 308 -9.05 -2.69 3.40
CA LEU A 308 -8.77 -4.13 3.43
C LEU A 308 -8.54 -4.67 4.84
N HIS A 309 -8.27 -3.80 5.82
CA HIS A 309 -7.92 -4.16 7.20
C HIS A 309 -6.71 -5.08 7.33
N HIS A 310 -5.71 -4.89 6.47
CA HIS A 310 -4.47 -5.67 6.46
C HIS A 310 -3.25 -4.76 6.46
N TYR A 311 -2.17 -5.26 7.04
CA TYR A 311 -0.86 -4.65 6.94
C TYR A 311 -0.21 -4.97 5.60
N LEU A 312 0.38 -3.95 4.99
CA LEU A 312 1.07 -4.03 3.71
C LEU A 312 2.44 -3.37 3.81
N TRP A 313 3.41 -3.90 3.09
CA TRP A 313 4.64 -3.21 2.78
C TRP A 313 4.47 -2.46 1.48
N VAL A 314 4.58 -1.14 1.53
CA VAL A 314 4.40 -0.27 0.37
C VAL A 314 5.66 0.56 0.16
N HIS A 315 6.11 0.63 -1.09
CA HIS A 315 7.30 1.41 -1.44
C HIS A 315 7.02 2.91 -1.30
N ALA A 316 8.00 3.67 -0.82
CA ALA A 316 7.85 5.10 -0.57
C ALA A 316 7.45 5.92 -1.81
N ASP A 317 7.79 5.45 -3.02
CA ASP A 317 7.43 6.10 -4.28
C ASP A 317 5.97 5.88 -4.70
N ASP A 318 5.28 4.92 -4.09
CA ASP A 318 3.90 4.54 -4.44
C ASP A 318 2.87 5.17 -3.49
N ILE A 319 3.32 6.01 -2.56
CA ILE A 319 2.49 6.71 -1.59
C ILE A 319 2.77 8.22 -1.58
N GLU A 320 1.72 8.96 -1.28
CA GLU A 320 1.74 10.41 -1.11
C GLU A 320 0.93 10.77 0.16
N PRO A 321 1.27 11.85 0.89
CA PRO A 321 0.44 12.33 1.98
C PRO A 321 -1.01 12.51 1.52
N TYR A 322 -1.96 12.05 2.34
CA TYR A 322 -3.36 12.17 2.02
C TYR A 322 -3.80 13.64 2.10
N ALA A 323 -4.46 14.12 1.07
CA ALA A 323 -5.04 15.46 1.05
C ALA A 323 -6.47 15.41 1.57
N TYR A 324 -6.67 15.82 2.82
CA TYR A 324 -7.99 15.93 3.42
C TYR A 324 -8.85 16.99 2.74
N GLN A 325 -10.15 16.79 2.76
CA GLN A 325 -11.13 17.65 2.06
C GLN A 325 -12.12 18.28 3.06
N PRO A 326 -11.72 19.27 3.86
CA PRO A 326 -12.59 19.90 4.85
C PRO A 326 -13.83 20.58 4.23
N GLN A 327 -13.75 20.98 2.95
CA GLN A 327 -14.87 21.52 2.18
C GLN A 327 -16.04 20.54 2.00
N LEU A 328 -15.87 19.26 2.31
CA LEU A 328 -16.98 18.31 2.33
C LEU A 328 -18.05 18.65 3.37
N LYS A 329 -17.72 19.52 4.35
CA LYS A 329 -18.68 20.08 5.29
C LYS A 329 -19.87 20.73 4.58
N ASP A 330 -19.63 21.47 3.50
CA ASP A 330 -20.65 22.19 2.74
C ASP A 330 -21.66 21.24 2.06
N LYS A 331 -21.25 19.99 1.84
CA LYS A 331 -22.08 18.94 1.26
C LYS A 331 -22.86 18.12 2.29
N LEU A 332 -22.57 18.29 3.57
CA LEU A 332 -23.27 17.62 4.66
C LEU A 332 -24.54 18.39 5.02
N VAL A 333 -25.69 17.76 4.85
CA VAL A 333 -27.00 18.38 5.16
C VAL A 333 -27.48 17.82 6.47
N LEU A 334 -27.28 18.55 7.55
CA LEU A 334 -27.77 18.27 8.91
C LEU A 334 -28.53 19.49 9.45
N PRO A 335 -29.38 19.32 10.47
CA PRO A 335 -29.88 20.41 11.29
C PRO A 335 -28.74 21.21 11.93
N GLU A 336 -28.90 22.52 12.06
CA GLU A 336 -27.87 23.42 12.58
C GLU A 336 -27.40 23.00 13.99
N GLU A 337 -28.32 22.67 14.88
CA GLU A 337 -28.05 22.21 16.24
C GLU A 337 -27.14 20.95 16.27
N GLN A 338 -27.34 20.02 15.33
CA GLN A 338 -26.52 18.81 15.24
C GLN A 338 -25.13 19.14 14.69
N THR A 339 -25.05 20.05 13.72
CA THR A 339 -23.78 20.52 13.15
C THR A 339 -22.95 21.20 14.22
N ASP A 340 -23.53 22.14 14.98
CA ASP A 340 -22.86 22.87 16.06
C ASP A 340 -22.35 21.92 17.15
N LEU A 341 -23.19 20.95 17.58
CA LEU A 341 -22.78 19.96 18.57
C LEU A 341 -21.57 19.14 18.11
N ILE A 342 -21.58 18.65 16.87
CA ILE A 342 -20.48 17.86 16.34
C ILE A 342 -19.23 18.72 16.15
N ASP A 343 -19.37 19.97 15.71
CA ASP A 343 -18.27 20.91 15.60
C ASP A 343 -17.59 21.14 16.96
N ILE A 344 -18.37 21.35 18.03
CA ILE A 344 -17.84 21.48 19.38
C ILE A 344 -17.10 20.22 19.81
N LEU A 345 -17.70 19.04 19.60
CA LEU A 345 -17.10 17.76 20.02
C LEU A 345 -15.83 17.40 19.23
N THR A 346 -15.66 17.94 18.04
CA THR A 346 -14.50 17.70 17.19
C THR A 346 -13.41 18.77 17.30
N ALA A 347 -13.76 19.99 17.71
CA ALA A 347 -12.82 21.10 17.86
C ALA A 347 -11.81 20.92 19.01
N GLU A 348 -12.22 20.22 20.08
CA GLU A 348 -11.44 20.10 21.31
C GLU A 348 -10.83 18.71 21.53
N MET A 349 -10.55 17.99 20.44
CA MET A 349 -9.96 16.63 20.57
C MET A 349 -8.63 16.57 21.33
N ASP A 350 -7.90 17.67 21.36
CA ASP A 350 -6.62 17.75 22.09
C ASP A 350 -6.78 18.25 23.54
N VAL A 351 -7.97 18.74 23.91
CA VAL A 351 -8.31 19.08 25.28
C VAL A 351 -8.81 17.82 25.98
N LEU A 352 -7.89 17.04 26.53
CA LEU A 352 -8.21 15.97 27.44
C LEU A 352 -8.88 16.59 28.66
N MET A 353 -10.20 16.45 28.77
CA MET A 353 -10.88 16.67 30.05
C MET A 353 -10.46 15.52 30.97
N ASP A 354 -9.45 15.76 31.78
CA ASP A 354 -9.06 14.83 32.84
C ASP A 354 -10.28 14.59 33.74
N ASP A 355 -10.68 13.32 33.86
CA ASP A 355 -11.65 12.88 34.84
C ASP A 355 -11.07 13.12 36.24
N ILE A 356 -11.94 13.16 37.28
CA ILE A 356 -11.57 13.31 38.69
C ILE A 356 -10.44 12.36 39.11
N VAL A 357 -10.33 11.22 38.43
CA VAL A 357 -9.25 10.24 38.59
C VAL A 357 -8.34 10.26 37.37
N ALA A 358 -7.11 10.71 37.57
CA ALA A 358 -6.08 10.70 36.50
C ALA A 358 -5.94 9.30 35.85
N GLY A 359 -6.01 9.26 34.52
CA GLY A 359 -5.95 8.02 33.74
C GLY A 359 -7.31 7.36 33.45
N LYS A 360 -8.42 7.94 33.85
CA LYS A 360 -9.78 7.61 33.43
C LYS A 360 -10.37 8.65 32.46
N SER A 361 -9.54 9.31 31.68
CA SER A 361 -10.03 10.22 30.65
C SER A 361 -10.81 9.41 29.62
N GLY A 362 -12.13 9.43 29.72
CA GLY A 362 -13.03 8.82 28.74
C GLY A 362 -12.91 9.57 27.41
N GLY A 363 -12.68 8.85 26.30
CA GLY A 363 -12.72 9.44 24.98
C GLY A 363 -14.11 9.97 24.64
N THR A 364 -14.19 10.77 23.59
CA THR A 364 -15.43 11.31 23.07
C THR A 364 -16.17 10.26 22.27
N THR A 365 -17.21 9.65 22.84
CA THR A 365 -18.07 8.70 22.15
C THR A 365 -19.37 9.37 21.73
N VAL A 366 -19.67 9.35 20.44
CA VAL A 366 -20.89 9.90 19.82
C VAL A 366 -21.74 8.77 19.26
N LEU A 367 -22.98 8.64 19.74
CA LEU A 367 -23.92 7.64 19.24
C LEU A 367 -24.87 8.29 18.22
N CYS A 368 -24.82 7.81 16.97
CA CYS A 368 -25.68 8.24 15.87
C CYS A 368 -26.79 7.20 15.63
N ALA A 369 -28.00 7.52 16.05
CA ALA A 369 -29.16 6.63 15.92
C ALA A 369 -30.18 7.17 14.90
N GLY A 370 -30.81 6.30 14.10
CA GLY A 370 -31.84 6.71 13.14
C GLY A 370 -32.03 5.69 12.01
N PRO A 371 -33.02 5.87 11.14
CA PRO A 371 -33.29 4.93 10.06
C PRO A 371 -32.13 4.81 9.05
N ALA A 372 -32.17 3.83 8.19
CA ALA A 372 -31.14 3.65 7.17
C ALA A 372 -31.15 4.80 6.14
N GLY A 373 -29.97 5.21 5.67
CA GLY A 373 -29.83 6.17 4.57
C GLY A 373 -29.93 7.65 4.93
N VAL A 374 -30.07 8.02 6.22
CA VAL A 374 -30.21 9.42 6.69
C VAL A 374 -28.87 10.15 6.91
N GLY A 375 -27.71 9.51 6.70
CA GLY A 375 -26.42 10.18 6.74
C GLY A 375 -25.52 9.87 7.95
N LYS A 376 -25.91 8.98 8.86
CA LYS A 376 -25.12 8.64 10.09
C LYS A 376 -23.64 8.34 9.81
N THR A 377 -23.38 7.37 8.94
CA THR A 377 -22.01 6.99 8.55
C THR A 377 -21.29 8.11 7.81
N LEU A 378 -21.99 8.81 6.90
CA LEU A 378 -21.45 9.95 6.15
C LEU A 378 -20.97 11.07 7.07
N THR A 379 -21.67 11.31 8.18
CA THR A 379 -21.28 12.32 9.17
C THR A 379 -19.90 12.02 9.74
N ALA A 380 -19.65 10.79 10.19
CA ALA A 380 -18.33 10.40 10.70
C ALA A 380 -17.24 10.52 9.61
N GLU A 381 -17.56 10.14 8.35
CA GLU A 381 -16.65 10.26 7.22
C GLU A 381 -16.27 11.72 6.95
N VAL A 382 -17.24 12.61 6.89
CA VAL A 382 -17.02 14.04 6.63
C VAL A 382 -16.26 14.71 7.78
N TYR A 383 -16.57 14.37 9.02
CA TYR A 383 -15.87 14.95 10.17
C TYR A 383 -14.42 14.49 10.28
N ALA A 384 -14.09 13.26 9.90
CA ALA A 384 -12.71 12.82 9.78
C ALA A 384 -11.92 13.66 8.76
N GLU A 385 -12.56 14.02 7.64
CA GLU A 385 -11.97 14.92 6.62
C GLU A 385 -11.80 16.36 7.14
N ILE A 386 -12.75 16.88 7.93
CA ILE A 386 -12.70 18.23 8.50
C ILE A 386 -11.55 18.35 9.50
N ILE A 387 -11.41 17.39 10.40
CA ILE A 387 -10.37 17.40 11.44
C ILE A 387 -9.00 16.91 10.96
N GLY A 388 -8.90 16.44 9.71
CA GLY A 388 -7.64 16.02 9.10
C GLY A 388 -7.05 14.76 9.76
N ARG A 389 -7.90 13.79 10.17
CA ARG A 389 -7.47 12.54 10.80
C ARG A 389 -7.94 11.32 10.03
N PRO A 390 -7.19 10.20 10.05
CA PRO A 390 -7.64 8.96 9.42
C PRO A 390 -8.99 8.50 9.99
N LEU A 391 -9.89 8.03 9.13
CA LEU A 391 -11.09 7.34 9.56
C LEU A 391 -10.86 5.83 9.58
N TYR A 392 -10.84 5.23 10.76
CA TYR A 392 -10.78 3.79 10.92
C TYR A 392 -12.18 3.22 11.13
N ARG A 393 -12.76 2.70 10.05
CA ARG A 393 -14.11 2.13 10.03
C ARG A 393 -14.05 0.64 10.25
N VAL A 394 -14.86 0.14 11.17
CA VAL A 394 -15.03 -1.30 11.46
C VAL A 394 -16.52 -1.62 11.45
N HIS A 395 -16.88 -2.71 10.78
CA HIS A 395 -18.24 -3.23 10.83
C HIS A 395 -18.40 -4.22 11.98
N SER A 396 -19.60 -4.28 12.56
CA SER A 396 -19.91 -5.21 13.65
C SER A 396 -19.57 -6.67 13.31
N GLY A 397 -19.77 -7.11 12.08
CA GLY A 397 -19.42 -8.46 11.63
C GLY A 397 -17.94 -8.82 11.74
N GLN A 398 -17.05 -7.84 11.71
CA GLN A 398 -15.58 -8.05 11.84
C GLN A 398 -15.14 -8.32 13.28
N LEU A 399 -15.90 -7.84 14.26
CA LEU A 399 -15.60 -8.07 15.68
C LEU A 399 -16.10 -9.44 16.16
N GLY A 400 -17.10 -10.02 15.48
CA GLY A 400 -17.66 -11.32 15.82
C GLY A 400 -18.60 -11.30 17.03
N LEU A 401 -19.12 -12.47 17.41
CA LEU A 401 -20.05 -12.65 18.53
C LEU A 401 -19.51 -13.53 19.65
N ASN A 402 -18.37 -14.19 19.44
CA ASN A 402 -17.69 -14.90 20.52
C ASN A 402 -17.08 -13.89 21.49
N VAL A 403 -17.50 -13.91 22.75
CA VAL A 403 -17.17 -12.91 23.77
C VAL A 403 -15.67 -12.68 23.90
N ALA A 404 -14.87 -13.75 24.01
CA ALA A 404 -13.42 -13.65 24.20
C ALA A 404 -12.71 -13.15 22.92
N ALA A 405 -13.09 -13.66 21.76
CA ALA A 405 -12.54 -13.23 20.48
C ALA A 405 -12.91 -11.77 20.17
N MET A 406 -14.15 -11.40 20.44
CA MET A 406 -14.65 -10.01 20.27
C MET A 406 -13.91 -9.03 21.20
N GLU A 407 -13.69 -9.37 22.46
CA GLU A 407 -12.92 -8.53 23.39
C GLU A 407 -11.51 -8.29 22.86
N THR A 408 -10.83 -9.33 22.40
CA THR A 408 -9.48 -9.23 21.84
C THR A 408 -9.47 -8.36 20.57
N ALA A 409 -10.37 -8.64 19.64
CA ALA A 409 -10.49 -7.88 18.39
C ALA A 409 -10.82 -6.39 18.64
N LEU A 410 -11.77 -6.12 19.54
CA LEU A 410 -12.17 -4.75 19.87
C LEU A 410 -11.02 -3.98 20.54
N LYS A 411 -10.31 -4.59 21.51
CA LYS A 411 -9.13 -3.97 22.12
C LYS A 411 -8.04 -3.65 21.11
N GLU A 412 -7.78 -4.57 20.21
CA GLU A 412 -6.77 -4.39 19.16
C GLU A 412 -7.12 -3.24 18.22
N VAL A 413 -8.37 -3.20 17.76
CA VAL A 413 -8.88 -2.15 16.86
C VAL A 413 -8.83 -0.78 17.55
N LEU A 414 -9.30 -0.66 18.78
CA LEU A 414 -9.31 0.59 19.53
C LEU A 414 -7.89 1.06 19.88
N THR A 415 -7.00 0.15 20.29
CA THR A 415 -5.58 0.47 20.54
C THR A 415 -4.91 0.99 19.28
N ARG A 416 -5.21 0.40 18.14
CA ARG A 416 -4.69 0.83 16.83
C ARG A 416 -5.19 2.23 16.48
N ALA A 417 -6.50 2.48 16.62
CA ALA A 417 -7.09 3.80 16.40
C ALA A 417 -6.46 4.88 17.29
N GLN A 418 -6.25 4.58 18.59
CA GLN A 418 -5.60 5.50 19.52
C GLN A 418 -4.15 5.82 19.11
N ARG A 419 -3.37 4.80 18.72
CA ARG A 419 -1.98 5.01 18.29
C ARG A 419 -1.86 5.92 17.08
N TRP A 420 -2.82 5.87 16.17
CA TRP A 420 -2.84 6.72 14.99
C TRP A 420 -3.51 8.07 15.22
N GLY A 421 -4.13 8.28 16.38
CA GLY A 421 -5.00 9.43 16.60
C GLY A 421 -6.18 9.45 15.64
N ALA A 422 -6.61 8.30 15.14
CA ALA A 422 -7.66 8.18 14.14
C ALA A 422 -9.05 8.40 14.74
N VAL A 423 -9.97 8.90 13.90
CA VAL A 423 -11.41 8.83 14.19
C VAL A 423 -11.85 7.38 14.01
N MET A 424 -12.42 6.82 15.07
CA MET A 424 -12.94 5.47 15.03
C MET A 424 -14.42 5.47 14.67
N LEU A 425 -14.84 4.60 13.77
CA LEU A 425 -16.24 4.38 13.42
C LEU A 425 -16.58 2.89 13.56
N ILE A 426 -17.48 2.56 14.48
CA ILE A 426 -18.12 1.25 14.53
C ILE A 426 -19.50 1.38 13.87
N ASP A 427 -19.56 0.89 12.63
CA ASP A 427 -20.76 0.99 11.81
C ASP A 427 -21.69 -0.21 12.05
N GLU A 428 -23.01 0.07 12.11
CA GLU A 428 -24.03 -0.94 12.41
C GLU A 428 -23.78 -1.66 13.74
N ALA A 429 -23.54 -0.89 14.80
CA ALA A 429 -23.23 -1.43 16.14
C ALA A 429 -24.44 -2.09 16.83
N ASP A 430 -25.53 -2.33 16.13
CA ASP A 430 -26.84 -2.77 16.61
C ASP A 430 -26.77 -3.94 17.61
N VAL A 431 -25.86 -4.87 17.40
CA VAL A 431 -25.69 -6.06 18.24
C VAL A 431 -25.01 -5.73 19.58
N TYR A 432 -24.08 -4.78 19.58
CA TYR A 432 -23.26 -4.44 20.76
C TYR A 432 -23.92 -3.43 21.69
N ILE A 433 -24.96 -2.74 21.21
CA ILE A 433 -25.64 -1.68 21.94
C ILE A 433 -27.08 -2.01 22.31
N LYS A 434 -27.55 -3.21 21.89
CA LYS A 434 -28.92 -3.66 22.16
C LYS A 434 -29.19 -3.72 23.67
N ARG A 435 -30.40 -3.36 24.09
CA ARG A 435 -30.87 -3.54 25.48
C ARG A 435 -30.69 -4.99 25.93
N ARG A 436 -30.21 -5.17 27.13
CA ARG A 436 -30.02 -6.48 27.75
C ARG A 436 -31.38 -7.12 28.06
N GLU A 437 -31.55 -8.35 27.64
CA GLU A 437 -32.74 -9.19 27.79
C GLU A 437 -32.33 -10.54 28.44
N ASP A 438 -33.17 -11.56 28.32
CA ASP A 438 -32.92 -12.88 28.92
C ASP A 438 -31.78 -13.70 28.25
N ASP A 439 -31.19 -13.22 27.15
CA ASP A 439 -30.07 -13.86 26.48
C ASP A 439 -28.73 -13.54 27.18
N MET A 440 -28.23 -14.51 27.95
CA MET A 440 -26.96 -14.37 28.69
C MET A 440 -25.74 -14.12 27.78
N THR A 441 -25.72 -14.69 26.59
CA THR A 441 -24.61 -14.52 25.63
C THR A 441 -24.56 -13.09 25.11
N MET A 442 -25.70 -12.56 24.71
CA MET A 442 -25.81 -11.18 24.24
C MET A 442 -25.53 -10.18 25.36
N ASN A 443 -25.99 -10.45 26.57
CA ASN A 443 -25.68 -9.61 27.72
C ASN A 443 -24.19 -9.58 28.04
N ALA A 444 -23.46 -10.70 27.86
CA ALA A 444 -22.03 -10.76 28.01
C ALA A 444 -21.30 -9.94 26.92
N VAL A 445 -21.76 -9.99 25.67
CA VAL A 445 -21.25 -9.18 24.55
C VAL A 445 -21.38 -7.69 24.84
N VAL A 446 -22.57 -7.23 25.24
CA VAL A 446 -22.82 -5.82 25.62
C VAL A 446 -21.96 -5.42 26.81
N GLY A 447 -21.82 -6.30 27.82
CA GLY A 447 -21.00 -6.06 29.00
C GLY A 447 -19.51 -5.88 28.69
N VAL A 448 -18.96 -6.68 27.78
CA VAL A 448 -17.57 -6.53 27.31
C VAL A 448 -17.41 -5.24 26.51
N PHE A 449 -18.34 -4.94 25.63
CA PHE A 449 -18.31 -3.72 24.83
C PHE A 449 -18.28 -2.47 25.72
N LEU A 450 -19.17 -2.39 26.72
CA LEU A 450 -19.21 -1.33 27.71
C LEU A 450 -17.88 -1.17 28.47
N ARG A 451 -17.30 -2.28 28.91
CA ARG A 451 -16.03 -2.27 29.65
C ARG A 451 -14.88 -1.75 28.78
N VAL A 452 -14.81 -2.16 27.53
CA VAL A 452 -13.71 -1.75 26.64
C VAL A 452 -13.84 -0.28 26.23
N LEU A 453 -15.07 0.23 26.07
CA LEU A 453 -15.31 1.65 25.77
C LEU A 453 -14.82 2.58 26.88
N GLU A 454 -14.87 2.18 28.16
CA GLU A 454 -14.40 2.98 29.29
C GLU A 454 -12.91 3.33 29.21
N TYR A 455 -12.11 2.52 28.52
CA TYR A 455 -10.66 2.71 28.40
C TYR A 455 -10.23 3.29 27.05
N PHE A 456 -11.17 3.55 26.15
CA PHE A 456 -10.86 4.15 24.87
C PHE A 456 -10.71 5.66 25.03
N ASN A 457 -9.52 6.18 24.69
CA ASN A 457 -9.22 7.59 24.69
C ASN A 457 -9.05 8.09 23.26
N GLY A 458 -10.14 8.53 22.63
CA GLY A 458 -10.18 9.00 21.26
C GLY A 458 -11.60 9.40 20.84
N LEU A 459 -11.77 9.81 19.60
CA LEU A 459 -13.09 10.10 19.03
C LEU A 459 -13.68 8.83 18.41
N LEU A 460 -14.83 8.40 18.93
CA LEU A 460 -15.55 7.22 18.48
C LEU A 460 -16.96 7.59 18.04
N PHE A 461 -17.30 7.26 16.80
CA PHE A 461 -18.66 7.27 16.32
C PHE A 461 -19.24 5.85 16.33
N LEU A 462 -20.41 5.69 16.93
CA LEU A 462 -21.22 4.49 16.87
C LEU A 462 -22.44 4.78 15.99
N THR A 463 -22.75 3.93 15.03
CA THR A 463 -24.00 4.07 14.25
C THR A 463 -24.95 2.92 14.52
N THR A 464 -26.25 3.22 14.60
CA THR A 464 -27.30 2.21 14.73
C THR A 464 -28.53 2.57 13.93
N ASN A 465 -29.23 1.54 13.45
CA ASN A 465 -30.55 1.67 12.85
C ASN A 465 -31.69 1.50 13.89
N ARG A 466 -31.35 1.09 15.13
CA ARG A 466 -32.28 0.89 16.23
C ARG A 466 -32.33 2.14 17.09
N VAL A 467 -33.51 2.76 17.18
CA VAL A 467 -33.67 4.02 17.92
C VAL A 467 -34.17 3.77 19.35
N ASP A 468 -35.03 2.75 19.52
CA ASP A 468 -35.77 2.52 20.76
C ASP A 468 -35.25 1.33 21.60
N ASP A 469 -34.27 0.58 21.08
CA ASP A 469 -33.74 -0.65 21.69
C ASP A 469 -32.24 -0.51 22.04
N ILE A 470 -31.88 0.64 22.61
CA ILE A 470 -30.50 0.93 23.01
C ILE A 470 -30.39 0.73 24.52
N ASP A 471 -29.33 0.05 24.97
CA ASP A 471 -29.04 -0.13 26.39
C ASP A 471 -28.68 1.21 27.04
N GLU A 472 -29.33 1.54 28.17
CA GLU A 472 -29.14 2.81 28.89
C GLU A 472 -27.68 3.02 29.35
N ALA A 473 -26.97 1.92 29.65
CA ALA A 473 -25.57 1.99 30.02
C ALA A 473 -24.67 2.39 28.86
N ILE A 474 -25.05 2.13 27.60
CA ILE A 474 -24.36 2.66 26.42
C ILE A 474 -24.58 4.16 26.30
N VAL A 475 -25.84 4.59 26.41
CA VAL A 475 -26.19 6.02 26.33
C VAL A 475 -25.45 6.83 27.39
N SER A 476 -25.37 6.31 28.61
CA SER A 476 -24.67 7.00 29.75
C SER A 476 -23.16 7.15 29.55
N ARG A 477 -22.52 6.34 28.66
CA ARG A 477 -21.10 6.41 28.32
C ARG A 477 -20.83 7.24 27.06
N CYS A 478 -21.88 7.58 26.33
CA CYS A 478 -21.76 8.48 25.19
C CYS A 478 -21.86 9.94 25.67
N ILE A 479 -20.95 10.77 25.18
CA ILE A 479 -21.02 12.23 25.46
C ILE A 479 -22.23 12.85 24.75
N ALA A 480 -22.63 12.26 23.62
CA ALA A 480 -23.78 12.72 22.85
C ALA A 480 -24.53 11.56 22.18
N LEU A 481 -25.85 11.67 22.13
CA LEU A 481 -26.76 10.86 21.34
C LEU A 481 -27.40 11.75 20.27
N ILE A 482 -27.01 11.55 19.02
CA ILE A 482 -27.55 12.29 17.87
C ILE A 482 -28.62 11.43 17.20
N ARG A 483 -29.87 11.92 17.19
CA ARG A 483 -30.99 11.26 16.54
C ARG A 483 -31.16 11.81 15.13
N PHE A 484 -30.88 10.99 14.14
CA PHE A 484 -31.10 11.28 12.73
C PHE A 484 -32.53 10.96 12.33
N ALA A 485 -33.21 11.93 11.74
CA ALA A 485 -34.53 11.78 11.15
C ALA A 485 -34.46 11.80 9.61
N PRO A 486 -35.47 11.28 8.91
CA PRO A 486 -35.61 11.51 7.49
C PRO A 486 -35.58 13.01 7.18
N PRO A 487 -34.98 13.43 6.04
CA PRO A 487 -34.84 14.84 5.73
C PRO A 487 -36.22 15.49 5.50
N ASP A 488 -36.42 16.67 6.03
CA ASP A 488 -37.57 17.53 5.72
C ASP A 488 -37.50 18.05 4.28
N LEU A 489 -38.45 18.85 3.85
CA LEU A 489 -38.52 19.36 2.48
C LEU A 489 -37.29 20.19 2.11
N GLU A 490 -36.85 21.11 2.99
CA GLU A 490 -35.70 21.95 2.73
C GLU A 490 -34.39 21.16 2.71
N ALA A 491 -34.21 20.23 3.62
CA ALA A 491 -33.07 19.32 3.63
C ALA A 491 -33.05 18.46 2.34
N ARG A 492 -34.21 17.96 1.88
CA ARG A 492 -34.30 17.21 0.61
C ARG A 492 -33.90 18.07 -0.58
N ARG A 493 -34.34 19.33 -0.66
CA ARG A 493 -33.93 20.28 -1.71
C ARG A 493 -32.41 20.46 -1.72
N ARG A 494 -31.81 20.66 -0.54
CA ARG A 494 -30.35 20.79 -0.41
C ARG A 494 -29.64 19.50 -0.84
N ILE A 495 -30.12 18.33 -0.43
CA ILE A 495 -29.52 17.03 -0.81
C ILE A 495 -29.64 16.81 -2.32
N TRP A 496 -30.79 17.10 -2.94
CA TRP A 496 -30.95 17.02 -4.40
C TRP A 496 -29.92 17.90 -5.12
N ARG A 497 -29.75 19.17 -4.70
CA ARG A 497 -28.77 20.07 -5.28
C ARG A 497 -27.36 19.52 -5.17
N VAL A 498 -26.94 19.12 -4.00
CA VAL A 498 -25.61 18.52 -3.78
C VAL A 498 -25.40 17.28 -4.64
N MET A 499 -26.40 16.41 -4.78
CA MET A 499 -26.25 15.16 -5.55
C MET A 499 -26.29 15.42 -7.07
N THR A 500 -27.11 16.32 -7.56
CA THR A 500 -27.13 16.69 -8.99
C THR A 500 -25.81 17.34 -9.41
N GLU A 501 -25.25 18.23 -8.62
CA GLU A 501 -23.92 18.80 -8.82
C GLU A 501 -22.83 17.72 -8.79
N GLN A 502 -22.85 16.84 -7.78
CA GLN A 502 -21.85 15.79 -7.60
C GLN A 502 -21.79 14.78 -8.77
N PHE A 503 -22.93 14.47 -9.37
CA PHE A 503 -23.00 13.55 -10.51
C PHE A 503 -23.12 14.24 -11.86
N SER A 504 -22.94 15.58 -11.88
CA SER A 504 -23.01 16.41 -13.09
C SER A 504 -24.31 16.21 -13.89
N VAL A 505 -25.44 16.07 -13.17
CA VAL A 505 -26.77 15.97 -13.76
C VAL A 505 -27.40 17.37 -13.81
N PRO A 506 -27.64 17.95 -15.00
CA PRO A 506 -28.28 19.25 -15.10
C PRO A 506 -29.67 19.23 -14.46
N ALA A 507 -29.89 20.08 -13.47
CA ALA A 507 -31.18 20.30 -12.83
C ALA A 507 -31.26 21.75 -12.35
N ASP A 508 -32.24 22.49 -12.84
CA ASP A 508 -32.52 23.85 -12.35
C ASP A 508 -33.27 23.83 -11.01
N ALA A 509 -33.44 25.00 -10.42
CA ALA A 509 -34.14 25.12 -9.14
C ALA A 509 -35.57 24.57 -9.20
N GLY A 510 -36.28 24.77 -10.31
CA GLY A 510 -37.63 24.25 -10.50
C GLY A 510 -37.68 22.72 -10.55
N MET A 511 -36.71 22.08 -11.21
CA MET A 511 -36.59 20.63 -11.23
C MET A 511 -36.28 20.09 -9.83
N ILE A 512 -35.39 20.74 -9.08
CA ILE A 512 -35.05 20.35 -7.71
C ILE A 512 -36.28 20.41 -6.79
N ASP A 513 -37.06 21.47 -6.89
CA ASP A 513 -38.31 21.62 -6.14
C ASP A 513 -39.31 20.51 -6.48
N LEU A 514 -39.51 20.25 -7.78
CA LEU A 514 -40.37 19.17 -8.24
C LEU A 514 -39.93 17.79 -7.74
N LEU A 515 -38.62 17.51 -7.74
CA LEU A 515 -38.08 16.24 -7.25
C LEU A 515 -38.26 16.11 -5.74
N ALA A 516 -38.05 17.20 -4.98
CA ALA A 516 -38.22 17.19 -3.52
C ALA A 516 -39.71 16.95 -3.12
N ASP A 517 -40.67 17.50 -3.89
CA ASP A 517 -42.08 17.27 -3.67
C ASP A 517 -42.56 15.89 -4.16
N LEU A 518 -42.03 15.44 -5.30
CA LEU A 518 -42.39 14.17 -5.91
C LEU A 518 -41.94 12.94 -5.08
N PHE A 519 -40.86 13.08 -4.32
CA PHE A 519 -40.30 12.01 -3.49
C PHE A 519 -40.26 12.40 -2.00
N PRO A 520 -41.41 12.54 -1.32
CA PRO A 520 -41.50 13.05 0.04
C PRO A 520 -40.82 12.14 1.09
N ALA A 521 -40.76 10.84 0.84
CA ALA A 521 -40.16 9.85 1.73
C ALA A 521 -38.67 9.54 1.39
N ALA A 522 -38.07 10.23 0.40
CA ALA A 522 -36.72 9.93 -0.05
C ALA A 522 -35.68 10.28 1.00
N THR A 523 -34.85 9.31 1.34
CA THR A 523 -33.66 9.49 2.18
C THR A 523 -32.47 9.98 1.34
N GLY A 524 -31.40 10.45 1.98
CA GLY A 524 -30.17 10.81 1.29
C GLY A 524 -29.58 9.69 0.43
N ARG A 525 -29.72 8.41 0.87
CA ARG A 525 -29.29 7.22 0.10
C ARG A 525 -30.14 7.03 -1.16
N ASP A 526 -31.44 7.28 -1.07
CA ASP A 526 -32.37 7.14 -2.20
C ASP A 526 -32.09 8.22 -3.24
N ILE A 527 -31.93 9.47 -2.82
CA ILE A 527 -31.58 10.60 -3.66
C ILE A 527 -30.27 10.35 -4.39
N LYS A 528 -29.22 9.99 -3.66
CA LYS A 528 -27.91 9.64 -4.24
C LYS A 528 -28.00 8.52 -5.28
N GLY A 529 -28.72 7.45 -4.93
CA GLY A 529 -28.88 6.29 -5.82
C GLY A 529 -29.68 6.59 -7.08
N LEU A 530 -30.75 7.38 -6.97
CA LEU A 530 -31.56 7.80 -8.12
C LEU A 530 -30.78 8.75 -9.02
N THR A 531 -30.11 9.75 -8.46
CA THR A 531 -29.28 10.70 -9.24
C THR A 531 -28.18 9.97 -10.02
N LYS A 532 -27.48 9.01 -9.37
CA LYS A 532 -26.46 8.20 -10.04
C LYS A 532 -27.04 7.34 -11.18
N LEU A 533 -28.25 6.81 -11.00
CA LEU A 533 -28.93 6.01 -12.04
C LEU A 533 -29.33 6.89 -13.22
N VAL A 534 -29.88 8.08 -12.95
CA VAL A 534 -30.25 9.06 -13.99
C VAL A 534 -29.02 9.53 -14.76
N ALA A 535 -27.91 9.84 -14.07
CA ALA A 535 -26.65 10.19 -14.71
C ALA A 535 -26.19 9.12 -15.71
N LYS A 536 -26.19 7.85 -15.27
CA LYS A 536 -25.83 6.70 -16.14
C LYS A 536 -26.81 6.51 -17.30
N TYR A 537 -28.10 6.65 -17.04
CA TYR A 537 -29.14 6.53 -18.06
C TYR A 537 -28.98 7.59 -19.14
N CYS A 538 -28.86 8.86 -18.73
CA CYS A 538 -28.69 9.97 -19.67
C CYS A 538 -27.39 9.87 -20.47
N SER A 539 -26.29 9.49 -19.82
CA SER A 539 -25.01 9.28 -20.50
C SER A 539 -25.09 8.15 -21.56
N HIS A 540 -25.75 7.04 -21.24
CA HIS A 540 -25.87 5.90 -22.16
C HIS A 540 -26.86 6.16 -23.30
N LYS A 541 -28.00 6.83 -23.01
CA LYS A 541 -29.04 7.13 -24.01
C LYS A 541 -28.84 8.43 -24.76
N GLN A 542 -27.82 9.22 -24.39
CA GLN A 542 -27.56 10.56 -24.94
C GLN A 542 -28.82 11.46 -24.86
N THR A 543 -29.51 11.45 -23.72
CA THR A 543 -30.75 12.20 -23.48
C THR A 543 -30.59 13.12 -22.28
N GLU A 544 -31.39 14.19 -22.24
CA GLU A 544 -31.43 15.10 -21.10
C GLU A 544 -32.21 14.50 -19.90
N PRO A 545 -31.89 14.91 -18.67
CA PRO A 545 -32.53 14.42 -17.44
C PRO A 545 -33.92 15.05 -17.22
N THR A 546 -34.88 14.74 -18.10
CA THR A 546 -36.24 15.22 -18.00
C THR A 546 -37.01 14.56 -16.84
N LEU A 547 -38.10 15.18 -16.36
CA LEU A 547 -38.97 14.60 -15.31
C LEU A 547 -39.42 13.18 -15.63
N ALA A 548 -39.68 12.89 -16.91
CA ALA A 548 -40.04 11.53 -17.34
C ALA A 548 -38.93 10.51 -17.11
N VAL A 549 -37.66 10.92 -17.31
CA VAL A 549 -36.48 10.09 -17.03
C VAL A 549 -36.34 9.85 -15.52
N TRP A 550 -36.51 10.87 -14.69
CA TRP A 550 -36.49 10.74 -13.23
C TRP A 550 -37.57 9.75 -12.74
N LYS A 551 -38.83 9.92 -13.19
CA LYS A 551 -39.95 9.02 -12.87
C LYS A 551 -39.68 7.58 -13.34
N ARG A 552 -39.13 7.41 -14.53
CA ARG A 552 -38.75 6.08 -15.06
C ARG A 552 -37.65 5.40 -14.24
N CYS A 553 -36.63 6.14 -13.89
CA CYS A 553 -35.52 5.60 -13.09
C CYS A 553 -35.94 5.29 -11.65
N SER A 554 -36.86 6.07 -11.06
CA SER A 554 -37.36 5.82 -9.70
C SER A 554 -38.08 4.47 -9.54
N MET A 555 -38.75 4.00 -10.59
CA MET A 555 -39.39 2.68 -10.58
C MET A 555 -38.42 1.53 -10.33
N PHE A 556 -37.19 1.64 -10.88
CA PHE A 556 -36.15 0.63 -10.66
C PHE A 556 -35.49 0.70 -9.27
N ARG A 557 -35.81 1.75 -8.51
CA ARG A 557 -35.35 1.95 -7.13
C ARG A 557 -36.43 1.65 -6.10
N GLY A 558 -37.67 1.30 -6.55
CA GLY A 558 -38.79 1.10 -5.67
C GLY A 558 -39.18 2.35 -4.87
N MET A 559 -38.91 3.54 -5.41
CA MET A 559 -39.25 4.79 -4.75
C MET A 559 -40.71 5.13 -5.05
N GLU A 560 -41.46 5.37 -3.98
CA GLU A 560 -42.87 5.76 -4.11
C GLU A 560 -42.96 7.23 -4.53
N LEU A 561 -43.85 7.47 -5.50
CA LEU A 561 -44.21 8.83 -5.91
C LEU A 561 -45.20 9.38 -4.89
N GLY A 562 -45.01 10.59 -4.40
CA GLY A 562 -46.00 11.30 -3.60
C GLY A 562 -47.30 11.43 -4.36
N ALA A 563 -48.43 11.51 -3.64
CA ALA A 563 -49.74 11.72 -4.23
C ALA A 563 -49.71 12.99 -5.10
N ALA A 564 -49.95 12.78 -6.39
CA ALA A 564 -49.66 13.67 -7.48
C ALA A 564 -50.06 15.15 -7.24
N VAL A 565 -49.16 16.02 -7.63
CA VAL A 565 -49.54 17.27 -8.26
C VAL A 565 -49.67 17.02 -9.76
#